data_be753a3be156bb5d657131cf2f6fa345
#
_entry.id   be753a3be156bb5d657131cf2f6fa345
#
_cell.length_a   1.000
_cell.length_b   1.000
_cell.length_c   1.000
_cell.angle_alpha   90.00
_cell.angle_beta   90.00
_cell.angle_gamma   90.00
#
_symmetry.space_group_name_H-M   'P 1'
#
loop_
_entity.id
_entity.type
_entity.pdbx_description
1 polymer ?
#
loop_
_entity_poly.entity_id
_entity_poly.type
_entity_poly.pdbx_seq_one_letter_code
_entity_poly.pdbx_strand_id
1 'polypeptide(L)'
;MEKIRCRDAKSRDCVVISELFKKMWDEIRPDIQLQNKSVDLLIDELVKSVNLPNMYLKVAEHKGKIIGFIFGSVSYQRRLNKLAGYCYDVFIEKEFRHTKLAYKMIEDNKEWGRKQGATIGFFVVQNKDIDRWVRRPDYDLYQTTFSCDLVKESGDKV
;
A
#
# COMPACT_ATOMS: atom_id res chain seq x y z
N MET A 1 -2.37 0.92 -28.18
CA MET A 1 -2.31 0.34 -26.81
C MET A 1 -3.58 0.75 -26.05
N GLU A 2 -4.38 -0.20 -25.62
CA GLU A 2 -5.56 0.10 -24.81
C GLU A 2 -5.15 0.76 -23.50
N LYS A 3 -5.88 1.81 -23.14
CA LYS A 3 -5.54 2.71 -22.01
C LYS A 3 -5.80 2.01 -20.68
N ILE A 4 -4.81 1.98 -19.79
CA ILE A 4 -5.01 1.60 -18.40
C ILE A 4 -5.90 2.65 -17.71
N ARG A 5 -6.95 2.21 -17.03
CA ARG A 5 -7.89 3.06 -16.30
C ARG A 5 -7.70 2.89 -14.80
N CYS A 6 -7.44 4.01 -14.11
CA CYS A 6 -7.53 4.03 -12.64
C CYS A 6 -8.93 4.46 -12.21
N ARG A 7 -9.52 3.76 -11.25
CA ARG A 7 -10.84 4.05 -10.69
C ARG A 7 -10.92 3.69 -9.21
N ASP A 8 -11.93 4.22 -8.53
CA ASP A 8 -12.23 3.82 -7.17
C ASP A 8 -12.56 2.32 -7.13
N ALA A 9 -12.05 1.65 -6.09
CA ALA A 9 -12.39 0.27 -5.82
C ALA A 9 -13.85 0.16 -5.36
N LYS A 10 -14.47 -0.98 -5.65
CA LYS A 10 -15.80 -1.36 -5.17
C LYS A 10 -15.66 -2.59 -4.29
N SER A 11 -16.64 -2.85 -3.42
CA SER A 11 -16.61 -4.03 -2.54
C SER A 11 -16.35 -5.34 -3.30
N ARG A 12 -16.89 -5.49 -4.50
CA ARG A 12 -16.64 -6.67 -5.36
C ARG A 12 -15.18 -6.82 -5.83
N ASP A 13 -14.40 -5.76 -5.80
CA ASP A 13 -12.99 -5.76 -6.22
C ASP A 13 -12.08 -6.25 -5.08
N CYS A 14 -12.56 -6.25 -3.83
CA CYS A 14 -11.73 -6.52 -2.65
C CYS A 14 -11.12 -7.93 -2.65
N VAL A 15 -11.81 -8.92 -3.21
CA VAL A 15 -11.26 -10.27 -3.36
C VAL A 15 -10.05 -10.25 -4.30
N VAL A 16 -10.16 -9.60 -5.45
CA VAL A 16 -9.04 -9.49 -6.41
C VAL A 16 -7.89 -8.67 -5.81
N ILE A 17 -8.21 -7.59 -5.07
CA ILE A 17 -7.19 -6.79 -4.38
C ILE A 17 -6.45 -7.64 -3.35
N SER A 18 -7.14 -8.50 -2.59
CA SER A 18 -6.49 -9.39 -1.62
C SER A 18 -5.57 -10.43 -2.29
N GLU A 19 -5.92 -10.93 -3.47
CA GLU A 19 -5.04 -11.79 -4.27
C GLU A 19 -3.77 -11.05 -4.73
N LEU A 20 -3.92 -9.80 -5.18
CA LEU A 20 -2.79 -8.95 -5.56
C LEU A 20 -1.93 -8.59 -4.33
N PHE A 21 -2.55 -8.36 -3.17
CA PHE A 21 -1.86 -8.14 -1.92
C PHE A 21 -1.03 -9.37 -1.52
N LYS A 22 -1.60 -10.57 -1.66
CA LYS A 22 -0.86 -11.81 -1.42
C LYS A 22 0.35 -11.91 -2.34
N LYS A 23 0.21 -11.64 -3.63
CA LYS A 23 1.34 -11.62 -4.57
C LYS A 23 2.41 -10.61 -4.16
N MET A 24 1.99 -9.41 -3.75
CA MET A 24 2.90 -8.39 -3.23
C MET A 24 3.66 -8.90 -2.01
N TRP A 25 2.95 -9.53 -1.07
CA TRP A 25 3.54 -10.07 0.15
C TRP A 25 4.55 -11.18 -0.15
N ASP A 26 4.22 -12.11 -1.03
CA ASP A 26 5.11 -13.20 -1.46
C ASP A 26 6.40 -12.66 -2.11
N GLU A 27 6.33 -11.50 -2.77
CA GLU A 27 7.52 -10.83 -3.33
C GLU A 27 8.38 -10.13 -2.27
N ILE A 28 7.76 -9.61 -1.21
CA ILE A 28 8.44 -8.85 -0.13
C ILE A 28 9.00 -9.80 0.92
N ARG A 29 8.23 -10.80 1.30
CA ARG A 29 8.50 -11.74 2.38
C ARG A 29 8.21 -13.17 1.93
N PRO A 30 9.02 -13.71 0.99
CA PRO A 30 8.86 -15.08 0.50
C PRO A 30 9.07 -16.15 1.59
N ASP A 31 9.69 -15.75 2.70
CA ASP A 31 9.92 -16.56 3.89
C ASP A 31 8.68 -16.73 4.78
N ILE A 32 7.65 -15.89 4.60
CA ILE A 32 6.44 -15.90 5.40
C ILE A 32 5.22 -16.16 4.51
N GLN A 33 4.58 -17.31 4.72
CA GLN A 33 3.35 -17.65 4.03
C GLN A 33 2.15 -17.01 4.73
N LEU A 34 1.37 -16.19 4.00
CA LEU A 34 0.10 -15.66 4.51
C LEU A 34 -0.91 -16.80 4.71
N GLN A 35 -1.46 -16.88 5.92
CA GLN A 35 -2.53 -17.82 6.24
C GLN A 35 -3.87 -17.35 5.65
N ASN A 36 -4.75 -18.29 5.31
CA ASN A 36 -6.07 -17.98 4.77
C ASN A 36 -6.88 -17.04 5.68
N LYS A 37 -6.82 -17.24 6.99
CA LYS A 37 -7.47 -16.34 7.97
C LYS A 37 -6.99 -14.89 7.86
N SER A 38 -5.72 -14.66 7.58
CA SER A 38 -5.19 -13.31 7.37
C SER A 38 -5.72 -12.67 6.09
N VAL A 39 -5.95 -13.47 5.05
CA VAL A 39 -6.55 -13.03 3.78
C VAL A 39 -8.01 -12.65 3.98
N ASP A 40 -8.79 -13.44 4.73
CA ASP A 40 -10.19 -13.13 5.05
C ASP A 40 -10.32 -11.82 5.84
N LEU A 41 -9.46 -11.61 6.85
CA LEU A 41 -9.43 -10.38 7.62
C LEU A 41 -9.06 -9.16 6.76
N LEU A 42 -8.15 -9.33 5.81
CA LEU A 42 -7.80 -8.29 4.85
C LEU A 42 -8.98 -7.93 3.95
N ILE A 43 -9.73 -8.93 3.44
CA ILE A 43 -10.92 -8.67 2.63
C ILE A 43 -11.95 -7.85 3.44
N ASP A 44 -12.22 -8.22 4.69
CA ASP A 44 -13.13 -7.49 5.57
C ASP A 44 -12.67 -6.04 5.79
N GLU A 45 -11.38 -5.81 6.00
CA GLU A 45 -10.80 -4.47 6.14
C GLU A 45 -10.97 -3.66 4.85
N LEU A 46 -10.66 -4.22 3.70
CA LEU A 46 -10.81 -3.57 2.41
C LEU A 46 -12.26 -3.20 2.12
N VAL A 47 -13.20 -4.12 2.39
CA VAL A 47 -14.65 -3.86 2.18
C VAL A 47 -15.14 -2.73 3.08
N LYS A 48 -14.70 -2.66 4.33
CA LYS A 48 -14.99 -1.53 5.23
C LYS A 48 -14.39 -0.23 4.69
N SER A 49 -13.14 -0.28 4.23
CA SER A 49 -12.38 0.87 3.76
C SER A 49 -12.99 1.51 2.52
N VAL A 50 -13.57 0.74 1.60
CA VAL A 50 -14.21 1.25 0.37
C VAL A 50 -15.29 2.31 0.66
N ASN A 51 -15.96 2.22 1.81
CA ASN A 51 -17.07 3.09 2.17
C ASN A 51 -16.68 4.23 3.14
N LEU A 52 -15.41 4.32 3.55
CA LEU A 52 -14.96 5.34 4.50
C LEU A 52 -14.39 6.56 3.76
N PRO A 53 -14.85 7.79 4.09
CA PRO A 53 -14.44 8.99 3.36
C PRO A 53 -12.97 9.38 3.55
N ASN A 54 -12.33 8.90 4.61
CA ASN A 54 -10.91 9.12 4.90
C ASN A 54 -9.98 8.01 4.38
N MET A 55 -10.53 7.05 3.64
CA MET A 55 -9.77 5.97 3.03
C MET A 55 -9.64 6.17 1.52
N TYR A 56 -8.51 5.81 0.98
CA TYR A 56 -8.19 5.88 -0.44
C TYR A 56 -7.87 4.49 -0.96
N LEU A 57 -8.79 3.89 -1.69
CA LEU A 57 -8.59 2.59 -2.31
C LEU A 57 -8.96 2.68 -3.79
N LYS A 58 -7.96 2.57 -4.67
CA LYS A 58 -8.16 2.57 -6.12
C LYS A 58 -7.53 1.35 -6.76
N VAL A 59 -8.08 0.97 -7.89
CA VAL A 59 -7.59 -0.10 -8.74
C VAL A 59 -7.16 0.44 -10.10
N ALA A 60 -6.13 -0.18 -10.67
CA ALA A 60 -5.76 -0.01 -12.07
C ALA A 60 -6.34 -1.19 -12.87
N GLU A 61 -7.08 -0.88 -13.92
CA GLU A 61 -7.78 -1.85 -14.76
C GLU A 61 -7.27 -1.77 -16.20
N HIS A 62 -6.96 -2.91 -16.80
CA HIS A 62 -6.60 -3.07 -18.20
C HIS A 62 -7.40 -4.20 -18.81
N LYS A 63 -8.15 -3.93 -19.88
CA LYS A 63 -9.01 -4.93 -20.57
C LYS A 63 -9.97 -5.64 -19.63
N GLY A 64 -10.58 -4.91 -18.69
CA GLY A 64 -11.52 -5.46 -17.71
C GLY A 64 -10.89 -6.26 -16.56
N LYS A 65 -9.56 -6.42 -16.55
CA LYS A 65 -8.81 -7.08 -15.49
C LYS A 65 -8.15 -6.05 -14.56
N ILE A 66 -8.27 -6.24 -13.25
CA ILE A 66 -7.51 -5.46 -12.26
C ILE A 66 -6.06 -5.95 -12.29
N ILE A 67 -5.14 -5.01 -12.54
CA ILE A 67 -3.70 -5.26 -12.68
C ILE A 67 -2.88 -4.58 -11.59
N GLY A 68 -3.53 -3.88 -10.67
CA GLY A 68 -2.86 -3.21 -9.57
C GLY A 68 -3.83 -2.48 -8.68
N PHE A 69 -3.34 -2.07 -7.52
CA PHE A 69 -4.10 -1.29 -6.55
C PHE A 69 -3.19 -0.33 -5.79
N ILE A 70 -3.80 0.65 -5.15
CA ILE A 70 -3.19 1.54 -4.17
C ILE A 70 -4.14 1.69 -2.98
N PHE A 71 -3.58 1.62 -1.77
CA PHE A 71 -4.30 1.76 -0.52
C PHE A 71 -3.65 2.83 0.36
N GLY A 72 -4.46 3.72 0.89
CA GLY A 72 -4.01 4.82 1.73
C GLY A 72 -5.12 5.41 2.58
N SER A 73 -4.78 6.40 3.37
CA SER A 73 -5.76 7.12 4.20
C SER A 73 -5.34 8.56 4.48
N VAL A 74 -6.26 9.31 5.10
CA VAL A 74 -5.95 10.57 5.77
C VAL A 74 -6.34 10.43 7.24
N SER A 75 -5.41 10.77 8.13
CA SER A 75 -5.66 10.76 9.57
C SER A 75 -4.82 11.81 10.29
N TYR A 76 -5.25 12.15 11.52
CA TYR A 76 -4.56 13.13 12.34
C TYR A 76 -3.31 12.54 13.00
N GLN A 77 -2.15 13.13 12.68
CA GLN A 77 -0.87 12.76 13.26
C GLN A 77 -0.60 13.61 14.51
N ARG A 78 -0.85 13.04 15.68
CA ARG A 78 -0.78 13.75 16.98
C ARG A 78 0.58 14.35 17.28
N ARG A 79 1.68 13.63 17.00
CA ARG A 79 3.04 14.10 17.29
C ARG A 79 3.42 15.34 16.48
N LEU A 80 2.87 15.49 15.30
CA LEU A 80 3.14 16.62 14.41
C LEU A 80 2.05 17.69 14.49
N ASN A 81 0.95 17.41 15.19
CA ASN A 81 -0.24 18.26 15.23
C ASN A 81 -0.75 18.62 13.81
N LYS A 82 -0.78 17.65 12.92
CA LYS A 82 -1.13 17.83 11.51
C LYS A 82 -2.05 16.72 11.01
N LEU A 83 -2.86 17.06 10.03
CA LEU A 83 -3.55 16.06 9.21
C LEU A 83 -2.54 15.50 8.20
N ALA A 84 -2.42 14.19 8.17
CA ALA A 84 -1.44 13.47 7.36
C ALA A 84 -2.13 12.54 6.35
N GLY A 85 -1.62 12.52 5.12
CA GLY A 85 -1.94 11.52 4.12
C GLY A 85 -0.99 10.34 4.19
N TYR A 86 -1.52 9.13 4.05
CA TYR A 86 -0.75 7.89 4.09
C TYR A 86 -0.93 7.12 2.78
N CYS A 87 0.15 6.59 2.25
CA CYS A 87 0.14 5.55 1.24
C CYS A 87 0.76 4.29 1.89
N TYR A 88 -0.08 3.31 2.19
CA TYR A 88 0.34 2.07 2.84
C TYR A 88 0.89 1.08 1.85
N ASP A 89 0.12 0.81 0.80
CA ASP A 89 0.43 -0.21 -0.18
C ASP A 89 0.17 0.28 -1.59
N VAL A 90 1.09 -0.03 -2.48
CA VAL A 90 0.92 0.10 -3.92
C VAL A 90 1.52 -1.13 -4.61
N PHE A 91 0.72 -1.78 -5.41
CA PHE A 91 1.14 -2.94 -6.19
C PHE A 91 0.67 -2.85 -7.61
N ILE A 92 1.56 -3.22 -8.53
CA ILE A 92 1.26 -3.35 -9.97
C ILE A 92 1.82 -4.69 -10.43
N GLU A 93 1.06 -5.42 -11.23
CA GLU A 93 1.52 -6.66 -11.88
C GLU A 93 2.80 -6.40 -12.68
N LYS A 94 3.74 -7.36 -12.69
CA LYS A 94 5.11 -7.20 -13.21
C LYS A 94 5.15 -6.65 -14.63
N GLU A 95 4.24 -7.09 -15.48
CA GLU A 95 4.16 -6.70 -16.90
C GLU A 95 3.87 -5.21 -17.11
N PHE A 96 3.34 -4.52 -16.07
CA PHE A 96 2.94 -3.12 -16.13
C PHE A 96 3.84 -2.17 -15.32
N ARG A 97 4.87 -2.66 -14.62
CA ARG A 97 5.70 -1.84 -13.71
C ARG A 97 6.55 -0.78 -14.40
N HIS A 98 6.89 -0.96 -15.67
CA HIS A 98 7.67 0.01 -16.46
C HIS A 98 6.83 1.13 -17.08
N THR A 99 5.53 1.16 -16.85
CA THR A 99 4.60 2.13 -17.45
C THR A 99 4.44 3.43 -16.66
N LYS A 100 5.21 3.68 -15.62
CA LYS A 100 5.02 4.80 -14.66
C LYS A 100 3.67 4.79 -13.93
N LEU A 101 2.91 3.71 -14.03
CA LEU A 101 1.56 3.60 -13.46
C LEU A 101 1.57 3.77 -11.94
N ALA A 102 2.48 3.07 -11.23
CA ALA A 102 2.61 3.18 -9.78
C ALA A 102 2.90 4.62 -9.36
N TYR A 103 3.81 5.30 -10.06
CA TYR A 103 4.12 6.70 -9.79
C TYR A 103 2.88 7.60 -9.95
N LYS A 104 2.13 7.41 -11.02
CA LYS A 104 0.88 8.15 -11.24
C LYS A 104 -0.12 7.91 -10.11
N MET A 105 -0.32 6.66 -9.69
CA MET A 105 -1.24 6.32 -8.61
C MET A 105 -0.82 6.94 -7.28
N ILE A 106 0.47 7.01 -6.98
CA ILE A 106 1.01 7.68 -5.79
C ILE A 106 0.75 9.20 -5.85
N GLU A 107 0.99 9.84 -6.99
CA GLU A 107 0.71 11.28 -7.15
C GLU A 107 -0.79 11.59 -7.03
N ASP A 108 -1.66 10.75 -7.59
CA ASP A 108 -3.10 10.86 -7.45
C ASP A 108 -3.54 10.71 -5.96
N ASN A 109 -2.90 9.82 -5.19
CA ASN A 109 -3.12 9.68 -3.75
C ASN A 109 -2.68 10.93 -2.97
N LYS A 110 -1.51 11.48 -3.29
CA LYS A 110 -1.02 12.73 -2.69
C LYS A 110 -1.97 13.90 -2.93
N GLU A 111 -2.44 14.04 -4.16
CA GLU A 111 -3.39 15.09 -4.53
C GLU A 111 -4.74 14.92 -3.82
N TRP A 112 -5.24 13.67 -3.70
CA TRP A 112 -6.42 13.39 -2.90
C TRP A 112 -6.20 13.76 -1.44
N GLY A 113 -5.05 13.40 -0.84
CA GLY A 113 -4.70 13.76 0.53
C GLY A 113 -4.72 15.28 0.76
N ARG A 114 -4.15 16.06 -0.17
CA ARG A 114 -4.20 17.54 -0.12
C ARG A 114 -5.64 18.06 -0.14
N LYS A 115 -6.50 17.50 -0.97
CA LYS A 115 -7.93 17.86 -1.04
C LYS A 115 -8.68 17.52 0.24
N GLN A 116 -8.22 16.50 0.98
CA GLN A 116 -8.74 16.19 2.31
C GLN A 116 -8.14 17.09 3.42
N GLY A 117 -7.25 18.02 3.09
CA GLY A 117 -6.62 18.94 4.04
C GLY A 117 -5.32 18.43 4.65
N ALA A 118 -4.78 17.30 4.17
CA ALA A 118 -3.48 16.81 4.63
C ALA A 118 -2.35 17.76 4.20
N THR A 119 -1.47 18.07 5.15
CA THR A 119 -0.34 18.97 4.94
C THR A 119 1.01 18.26 4.96
N ILE A 120 1.01 16.97 5.26
CA ILE A 120 2.18 16.09 5.23
C ILE A 120 1.76 14.72 4.69
N GLY A 121 2.66 14.03 3.99
CA GLY A 121 2.43 12.70 3.44
C GLY A 121 3.46 11.69 3.95
N PHE A 122 3.00 10.47 4.24
CA PHE A 122 3.83 9.35 4.62
C PHE A 122 3.69 8.22 3.62
N PHE A 123 4.82 7.61 3.24
CA PHE A 123 4.89 6.47 2.34
C PHE A 123 5.63 5.34 3.03
N VAL A 124 5.08 4.15 2.94
CA VAL A 124 5.78 2.93 3.34
C VAL A 124 6.53 2.40 2.12
N VAL A 125 7.83 2.27 2.24
CA VAL A 125 8.69 1.71 1.20
C VAL A 125 9.47 0.52 1.74
N GLN A 126 9.82 -0.41 0.86
CA GLN A 126 10.62 -1.57 1.22
C GLN A 126 12.09 -1.17 1.41
N ASN A 127 12.81 -1.89 2.29
CA ASN A 127 14.23 -1.61 2.56
C ASN A 127 15.10 -1.54 1.31
N LYS A 128 14.87 -2.41 0.33
CA LYS A 128 15.61 -2.41 -0.95
C LYS A 128 15.43 -1.15 -1.79
N ASP A 129 14.37 -0.39 -1.54
CA ASP A 129 14.02 0.82 -2.30
C ASP A 129 14.35 2.11 -1.53
N ILE A 130 14.79 2.04 -0.27
CA ILE A 130 15.06 3.21 0.58
C ILE A 130 16.04 4.16 -0.11
N ASP A 131 17.16 3.68 -0.60
CA ASP A 131 18.20 4.51 -1.24
C ASP A 131 17.68 5.29 -2.44
N ARG A 132 16.74 4.70 -3.17
CA ARG A 132 16.09 5.35 -4.31
C ARG A 132 15.20 6.52 -3.88
N TRP A 133 14.53 6.38 -2.74
CA TRP A 133 13.61 7.41 -2.24
C TRP A 133 14.33 8.53 -1.50
N VAL A 134 15.35 8.21 -0.70
CA VAL A 134 16.17 9.20 0.04
C VAL A 134 16.92 10.16 -0.90
N ARG A 135 17.23 9.72 -2.12
CA ARG A 135 17.88 10.60 -3.13
C ARG A 135 16.92 11.62 -3.79
N ARG A 136 15.63 11.55 -3.49
CA ARG A 136 14.66 12.48 -4.06
C ARG A 136 14.54 13.71 -3.17
N PRO A 137 14.66 14.93 -3.73
CA PRO A 137 14.68 16.16 -2.93
C PRO A 137 13.35 16.44 -2.20
N ASP A 138 12.26 15.81 -2.64
CA ASP A 138 10.92 16.03 -2.11
C ASP A 138 10.56 15.08 -0.94
N TYR A 139 11.48 14.18 -0.55
CA TYR A 139 11.23 13.15 0.44
C TYR A 139 12.34 13.08 1.47
N ASP A 140 11.95 13.03 2.73
CA ASP A 140 12.83 12.82 3.87
C ASP A 140 12.54 11.47 4.53
N LEU A 141 13.58 10.79 5.01
CA LEU A 141 13.43 9.59 5.81
C LEU A 141 12.90 9.97 7.20
N TYR A 142 11.63 9.66 7.45
CA TYR A 142 10.98 10.02 8.71
C TYR A 142 11.21 8.98 9.82
N GLN A 143 11.12 7.69 9.48
CA GLN A 143 11.19 6.60 10.45
C GLN A 143 11.70 5.32 9.80
N THR A 144 12.53 4.57 10.54
CA THR A 144 12.91 3.20 10.21
C THR A 144 12.30 2.26 11.23
N THR A 145 11.67 1.18 10.77
CA THR A 145 11.08 0.16 11.62
C THR A 145 11.86 -1.15 11.47
N PHE A 146 12.27 -1.73 12.60
CA PHE A 146 12.88 -3.04 12.65
C PHE A 146 11.89 -4.03 13.26
N SER A 147 11.88 -5.25 12.75
CA SER A 147 11.13 -6.36 13.35
C SER A 147 12.10 -7.38 13.92
N CYS A 148 11.74 -7.98 15.04
CA CYS A 148 12.44 -9.13 15.61
C CYS A 148 11.42 -10.19 16.02
N ASP A 149 11.84 -11.45 16.00
CA ASP A 149 11.03 -12.53 16.53
C ASP A 149 11.06 -12.49 18.07
N LEU A 150 9.90 -12.45 18.70
CA LEU A 150 9.75 -12.46 20.16
C LEU A 150 9.51 -13.86 20.70
N VAL A 151 9.21 -14.82 19.85
CA VAL A 151 9.14 -16.23 20.23
C VAL A 151 10.57 -16.76 20.29
N LYS A 152 11.14 -16.80 21.49
CA LYS A 152 12.32 -17.64 21.71
C LYS A 152 11.87 -19.09 21.52
N GLU A 153 12.40 -19.77 20.52
CA GLU A 153 12.35 -21.21 20.52
C GLU A 153 12.89 -21.66 21.89
N SER A 154 12.03 -22.34 22.65
CA SER A 154 12.41 -22.99 23.90
C SER A 154 13.26 -24.18 23.52
N GLY A 155 14.49 -23.92 23.21
CA GLY A 155 15.49 -24.88 22.76
C GLY A 155 16.86 -24.36 23.12
N ASP A 156 17.15 -24.55 24.40
CA ASP A 156 18.47 -24.65 24.97
C ASP A 156 19.64 -24.67 24.00
N LYS A 157 20.64 -23.84 24.32
CA LYS A 157 21.94 -24.53 24.54
C LYS A 157 22.74 -23.69 25.54
N VAL A 158 22.79 -24.28 26.74
CA VAL A 158 23.90 -24.14 27.68
C VAL A 158 25.23 -24.28 26.94
#